data_ab1db679e6b4116ccb23ea104ae87085
#
_entry.id   ab1db679e6b4116ccb23ea104ae87085
#
_cell.length_a   1.000
_cell.length_b   1.000
_cell.length_c   1.000
_cell.angle_alpha   90.00
_cell.angle_beta   90.00
_cell.angle_gamma   90.00
#
_symmetry.space_group_name_H-M   'P 1'
#
loop_
_entity.id
_entity.type
_entity.pdbx_description
1 polymer ?
#
loop_
_entity_poly.entity_id
_entity_poly.type
_entity_poly.pdbx_seq_one_letter_code
_entity_poly.pdbx_strand_id
1 'polypeptide(L)'
;MTDPDVAGGGRRRTRLTRARILEAARRELGRDPDSSLEDIAEAAGVVRRTVYDHFGGRSALVEGLASDATEALGRALTAMPVPGPDAVTEMARFVLALWPVGDRCRTLLRLAPQDLGAERVNEILGPAREMATAIIERGQRQGVFHTSVPPDPLGRALEGLTLALLECVNAGTWSDDGTRTAKAALIAVGADGDLAAARVRRLARPDRLSA
;
A
#
# COMPACT_ATOMS: atom_id res chain seq x y z
N MET A 1 -12.27 -14.64 -42.58
CA MET A 1 -11.06 -15.01 -41.84
C MET A 1 -10.53 -13.74 -41.18
N THR A 2 -11.03 -13.46 -39.97
CA THR A 2 -10.75 -12.21 -39.25
C THR A 2 -9.46 -12.40 -38.46
N ASP A 3 -8.48 -11.56 -38.71
CA ASP A 3 -7.14 -11.59 -38.16
C ASP A 3 -7.17 -11.41 -36.61
N PRO A 4 -6.69 -12.37 -35.81
CA PRO A 4 -6.73 -12.28 -34.36
C PRO A 4 -5.73 -11.25 -33.76
N ASP A 5 -4.81 -10.72 -34.55
CA ASP A 5 -3.73 -9.84 -34.08
C ASP A 5 -4.18 -8.38 -33.91
N VAL A 6 -5.20 -7.92 -34.64
CA VAL A 6 -5.73 -6.55 -34.52
C VAL A 6 -6.48 -6.32 -33.18
N ALA A 7 -7.14 -7.34 -32.64
CA ALA A 7 -7.87 -7.26 -31.38
C ALA A 7 -6.95 -7.20 -30.13
N GLY A 8 -5.75 -7.76 -30.23
CA GLY A 8 -4.74 -7.75 -29.17
C GLY A 8 -4.06 -6.37 -29.01
N GLY A 9 -3.77 -5.72 -30.10
CA GLY A 9 -3.10 -4.40 -30.13
C GLY A 9 -3.97 -3.29 -29.53
N GLY A 10 -5.27 -3.30 -29.81
CA GLY A 10 -6.24 -2.33 -29.27
C GLY A 10 -6.36 -2.40 -27.74
N ARG A 11 -6.54 -3.61 -27.20
CA ARG A 11 -6.65 -3.82 -25.74
C ARG A 11 -5.37 -3.45 -25.01
N ARG A 12 -4.19 -3.74 -25.57
CA ARG A 12 -2.90 -3.36 -25.00
C ARG A 12 -2.74 -1.83 -24.95
N ARG A 13 -3.08 -1.14 -26.03
CA ARG A 13 -3.05 0.34 -26.10
C ARG A 13 -3.97 0.96 -25.04
N THR A 14 -5.19 0.46 -24.91
CA THR A 14 -6.17 0.92 -23.93
C THR A 14 -5.65 0.75 -22.50
N ARG A 15 -5.05 -0.40 -22.16
CA ARG A 15 -4.44 -0.63 -20.85
C ARG A 15 -3.28 0.32 -20.56
N LEU A 16 -2.41 0.56 -21.53
CA LEU A 16 -1.27 1.49 -21.38
C LEU A 16 -1.76 2.93 -21.18
N THR A 17 -2.78 3.36 -21.90
CA THR A 17 -3.37 4.69 -21.75
C THR A 17 -4.02 4.83 -20.38
N ARG A 18 -4.79 3.83 -19.92
CA ARG A 18 -5.39 3.81 -18.58
C ARG A 18 -4.32 3.91 -17.48
N ALA A 19 -3.24 3.15 -17.58
CA ALA A 19 -2.14 3.20 -16.61
C ALA A 19 -1.45 4.57 -16.58
N ARG A 20 -1.24 5.22 -17.74
CA ARG A 20 -0.68 6.58 -17.83
C ARG A 20 -1.58 7.61 -17.15
N ILE A 21 -2.90 7.52 -17.35
CA ILE A 21 -3.86 8.43 -16.71
C ILE A 21 -3.83 8.24 -15.19
N LEU A 22 -3.82 7.02 -14.68
CA LEU A 22 -3.74 6.75 -13.24
C LEU A 22 -2.43 7.24 -12.62
N GLU A 23 -1.31 7.11 -13.32
CA GLU A 23 -0.02 7.62 -12.86
C GLU A 23 0.02 9.17 -12.84
N ALA A 24 -0.56 9.81 -13.85
CA ALA A 24 -0.74 11.27 -13.86
C ALA A 24 -1.66 11.71 -12.71
N ALA A 25 -2.80 11.03 -12.51
CA ALA A 25 -3.72 11.30 -11.42
C ALA A 25 -3.05 11.20 -10.04
N ARG A 26 -2.20 10.17 -9.80
CA ARG A 26 -1.44 10.07 -8.54
C ARG A 26 -0.58 11.30 -8.30
N ARG A 27 0.11 11.78 -9.33
CA ARG A 27 1.01 12.93 -9.19
C ARG A 27 0.24 14.22 -8.97
N GLU A 28 -0.75 14.50 -9.81
CA GLU A 28 -1.51 15.75 -9.76
C GLU A 28 -2.35 15.85 -8.47
N LEU A 29 -3.14 14.83 -8.15
CA LEU A 29 -3.91 14.76 -6.91
C LEU A 29 -3.01 14.68 -5.67
N GLY A 30 -1.75 14.23 -5.82
CA GLY A 30 -0.73 14.25 -4.78
C GLY A 30 -0.23 15.66 -4.47
N ARG A 31 -0.15 16.51 -5.48
CA ARG A 31 0.23 17.94 -5.35
C ARG A 31 -0.94 18.76 -4.87
N ASP A 32 -2.07 18.61 -5.55
CA ASP A 32 -3.31 19.32 -5.28
C ASP A 32 -4.50 18.34 -5.36
N PRO A 33 -5.18 18.04 -4.21
CA PRO A 33 -6.35 17.18 -4.18
C PRO A 33 -7.50 17.65 -5.06
N ASP A 34 -7.56 18.95 -5.33
CA ASP A 34 -8.64 19.58 -6.12
C ASP A 34 -8.30 19.66 -7.61
N SER A 35 -7.16 19.11 -8.06
CA SER A 35 -6.78 19.04 -9.47
C SER A 35 -7.92 18.52 -10.34
N SER A 36 -8.16 19.21 -11.45
CA SER A 36 -9.24 18.87 -12.38
C SER A 36 -8.89 17.66 -13.26
N LEU A 37 -9.91 17.06 -13.90
CA LEU A 37 -9.66 16.02 -14.91
C LEU A 37 -8.91 16.56 -16.14
N GLU A 38 -8.94 17.86 -16.34
CA GLU A 38 -8.20 18.55 -17.43
C GLU A 38 -6.71 18.59 -17.13
N ASP A 39 -6.34 18.98 -15.90
CA ASP A 39 -4.95 18.97 -15.43
C ASP A 39 -4.36 17.56 -15.50
N ILE A 40 -5.15 16.56 -15.09
CA ILE A 40 -4.75 15.14 -15.18
C ILE A 40 -4.59 14.68 -16.63
N ALA A 41 -5.46 15.12 -17.53
CA ALA A 41 -5.37 14.78 -18.95
C ALA A 41 -4.11 15.39 -19.57
N GLU A 42 -3.81 16.67 -19.28
CA GLU A 42 -2.60 17.36 -19.72
C GLU A 42 -1.34 16.62 -19.19
N ALA A 43 -1.30 16.35 -17.89
CA ALA A 43 -0.20 15.61 -17.27
C ALA A 43 -0.02 14.18 -17.80
N ALA A 44 -1.10 13.55 -18.27
CA ALA A 44 -1.08 12.24 -18.92
C ALA A 44 -0.72 12.30 -20.41
N GLY A 45 -0.67 13.50 -21.02
CA GLY A 45 -0.45 13.69 -22.45
C GLY A 45 -1.61 13.10 -23.28
N VAL A 46 -2.86 13.28 -22.82
CA VAL A 46 -4.08 12.87 -23.51
C VAL A 46 -5.09 14.01 -23.51
N VAL A 47 -6.10 13.94 -24.39
CA VAL A 47 -7.19 14.90 -24.36
C VAL A 47 -8.19 14.56 -23.24
N ARG A 48 -8.87 15.55 -22.65
CA ARG A 48 -9.86 15.39 -21.59
C ARG A 48 -10.90 14.30 -21.90
N ARG A 49 -11.37 14.23 -23.14
CA ARG A 49 -12.31 13.20 -23.59
C ARG A 49 -11.79 11.79 -23.35
N THR A 50 -10.48 11.55 -23.58
CA THR A 50 -9.88 10.24 -23.32
C THR A 50 -9.94 9.84 -21.84
N VAL A 51 -9.79 10.80 -20.91
CA VAL A 51 -9.95 10.52 -19.48
C VAL A 51 -11.41 10.13 -19.17
N TYR A 52 -12.39 10.84 -19.75
CA TYR A 52 -13.81 10.51 -19.57
C TYR A 52 -14.16 9.15 -20.20
N ASP A 53 -13.62 8.82 -21.37
CA ASP A 53 -13.86 7.53 -22.02
C ASP A 53 -13.33 6.35 -21.20
N HIS A 54 -12.26 6.58 -20.40
CA HIS A 54 -11.66 5.56 -19.52
C HIS A 54 -12.30 5.46 -18.13
N PHE A 55 -12.76 6.57 -17.55
CA PHE A 55 -13.16 6.63 -16.14
C PHE A 55 -14.55 7.26 -15.92
N GLY A 56 -15.13 7.93 -16.90
CA GLY A 56 -16.46 8.55 -16.76
C GLY A 56 -16.53 9.75 -15.80
N GLY A 57 -15.47 10.04 -15.02
CA GLY A 57 -15.40 11.17 -14.09
C GLY A 57 -14.42 10.94 -12.91
N ARG A 58 -14.40 11.91 -11.98
CA ARG A 58 -13.48 11.91 -10.84
C ARG A 58 -13.64 10.69 -9.93
N SER A 59 -14.87 10.38 -9.52
CA SER A 59 -15.11 9.25 -8.60
C SER A 59 -14.66 7.93 -9.19
N ALA A 60 -14.91 7.67 -10.48
CA ALA A 60 -14.44 6.47 -11.15
C ALA A 60 -12.92 6.46 -11.36
N LEU A 61 -12.27 7.64 -11.47
CA LEU A 61 -10.83 7.76 -11.50
C LEU A 61 -10.21 7.39 -10.14
N VAL A 62 -10.78 7.91 -9.04
CA VAL A 62 -10.34 7.57 -7.68
C VAL A 62 -10.58 6.08 -7.39
N GLU A 63 -11.71 5.50 -7.81
CA GLU A 63 -11.94 4.06 -7.73
C GLU A 63 -10.92 3.26 -8.57
N GLY A 64 -10.49 3.80 -9.70
CA GLY A 64 -9.38 3.24 -10.48
C GLY A 64 -8.07 3.20 -9.70
N LEU A 65 -7.75 4.27 -8.95
CA LEU A 65 -6.60 4.31 -8.04
C LEU A 65 -6.74 3.31 -6.88
N ALA A 66 -7.96 3.17 -6.33
CA ALA A 66 -8.26 2.21 -5.28
C ALA A 66 -8.09 0.76 -5.77
N SER A 67 -8.55 0.45 -6.97
CA SER A 67 -8.36 -0.86 -7.59
C SER A 67 -6.88 -1.20 -7.80
N ASP A 68 -6.08 -0.24 -8.30
CA ASP A 68 -4.62 -0.40 -8.45
C ASP A 68 -3.93 -0.64 -7.09
N ALA A 69 -4.37 0.06 -6.03
CA ALA A 69 -3.86 -0.12 -4.67
C ALA A 69 -4.20 -1.52 -4.13
N THR A 70 -5.45 -1.98 -4.32
CA THR A 70 -5.89 -3.32 -3.94
C THR A 70 -5.05 -4.40 -4.62
N GLU A 71 -4.81 -4.28 -5.93
CA GLU A 71 -3.96 -5.22 -6.67
C GLU A 71 -2.50 -5.20 -6.19
N ALA A 72 -1.95 -4.01 -5.93
CA ALA A 72 -0.57 -3.87 -5.46
C ALA A 72 -0.42 -4.49 -4.06
N LEU A 73 -1.38 -4.25 -3.17
CA LEU A 73 -1.43 -4.84 -1.83
C LEU A 73 -1.54 -6.37 -1.91
N GLY A 74 -2.47 -6.88 -2.71
CA GLY A 74 -2.64 -8.32 -2.92
C GLY A 74 -1.37 -9.00 -3.45
N ARG A 75 -0.68 -8.38 -4.42
CA ARG A 75 0.61 -8.88 -4.91
C ARG A 75 1.68 -8.90 -3.82
N ALA A 76 1.79 -7.85 -3.01
CA ALA A 76 2.76 -7.77 -1.92
C ALA A 76 2.50 -8.85 -0.85
N LEU A 77 1.23 -9.07 -0.48
CA LEU A 77 0.83 -10.10 0.48
C LEU A 77 1.10 -11.51 -0.06
N THR A 78 0.77 -11.77 -1.34
CA THR A 78 0.98 -13.07 -1.99
C THR A 78 2.48 -13.37 -2.18
N ALA A 79 3.31 -12.35 -2.37
CA ALA A 79 4.76 -12.51 -2.50
C ALA A 79 5.48 -12.76 -1.17
N MET A 80 4.78 -12.66 -0.04
CA MET A 80 5.38 -12.94 1.25
C MET A 80 5.72 -14.43 1.37
N PRO A 81 6.89 -14.77 1.95
CA PRO A 81 7.27 -16.16 2.20
C PRO A 81 6.24 -16.86 3.08
N VAL A 82 6.19 -18.19 2.98
CA VAL A 82 5.42 -19.02 3.92
C VAL A 82 5.76 -18.62 5.36
N PRO A 83 4.76 -18.50 6.26
CA PRO A 83 4.96 -18.10 7.64
C PRO A 83 6.06 -18.93 8.33
N GLY A 84 7.09 -18.25 8.79
CA GLY A 84 8.19 -18.86 9.54
C GLY A 84 7.87 -18.98 11.04
N PRO A 85 8.74 -19.65 11.80
CA PRO A 85 8.53 -19.84 13.24
C PRO A 85 8.74 -18.56 14.07
N ASP A 86 9.34 -17.52 13.52
CA ASP A 86 9.71 -16.27 14.24
C ASP A 86 8.75 -15.13 13.88
N ALA A 87 7.76 -14.89 14.74
CA ALA A 87 6.76 -13.84 14.55
C ALA A 87 7.37 -12.42 14.50
N VAL A 88 8.49 -12.16 15.20
CA VAL A 88 9.17 -10.85 15.16
C VAL A 88 9.75 -10.59 13.76
N THR A 89 10.43 -11.57 13.18
CA THR A 89 10.96 -11.48 11.81
C THR A 89 9.84 -11.34 10.79
N GLU A 90 8.74 -12.05 10.98
CA GLU A 90 7.61 -12.01 10.06
C GLU A 90 6.88 -10.68 10.09
N MET A 91 6.64 -10.10 11.26
CA MET A 91 6.08 -8.76 11.38
C MET A 91 6.98 -7.70 10.74
N ALA A 92 8.31 -7.80 10.93
CA ALA A 92 9.24 -6.90 10.27
C ALA A 92 9.16 -7.01 8.73
N ARG A 93 9.12 -8.24 8.18
CA ARG A 93 8.94 -8.47 6.74
C ARG A 93 7.62 -7.92 6.22
N PHE A 94 6.54 -8.15 6.96
CA PHE A 94 5.21 -7.67 6.62
C PHE A 94 5.21 -6.15 6.45
N VAL A 95 5.71 -5.41 7.43
CA VAL A 95 5.76 -3.94 7.34
C VAL A 95 6.69 -3.48 6.22
N LEU A 96 7.88 -4.06 6.09
CA LEU A 96 8.82 -3.71 5.02
C LEU A 96 8.28 -4.02 3.61
N ALA A 97 7.49 -5.08 3.44
CA ALA A 97 6.87 -5.43 2.17
C ALA A 97 5.71 -4.50 1.80
N LEU A 98 4.94 -4.04 2.79
CA LEU A 98 3.77 -3.20 2.54
C LEU A 98 4.09 -1.71 2.51
N TRP A 99 5.15 -1.26 3.16
CA TRP A 99 5.51 0.16 3.20
C TRP A 99 5.65 0.79 1.80
N PRO A 100 6.37 0.20 0.82
CA PRO A 100 6.45 0.76 -0.53
C PRO A 100 5.10 0.86 -1.25
N VAL A 101 4.17 -0.06 -0.94
CA VAL A 101 2.79 0.00 -1.47
C VAL A 101 2.05 1.18 -0.87
N GLY A 102 2.09 1.33 0.45
CA GLY A 102 1.49 2.45 1.16
C GLY A 102 2.05 3.80 0.71
N ASP A 103 3.38 3.91 0.60
CA ASP A 103 4.06 5.12 0.14
C ASP A 103 3.65 5.51 -1.29
N ARG A 104 3.55 4.54 -2.20
CA ARG A 104 3.05 4.77 -3.55
C ARG A 104 1.56 5.16 -3.59
N CYS A 105 0.76 4.65 -2.67
CA CYS A 105 -0.69 4.86 -2.61
C CYS A 105 -1.10 5.98 -1.64
N ARG A 106 -0.15 6.71 -1.03
CA ARG A 106 -0.41 7.72 -0.01
C ARG A 106 -1.34 8.86 -0.46
N THR A 107 -1.34 9.20 -1.75
CA THR A 107 -2.31 10.15 -2.34
C THR A 107 -3.73 9.63 -2.16
N LEU A 108 -3.96 8.34 -2.45
CA LEU A 108 -5.26 7.70 -2.27
C LEU A 108 -5.71 7.74 -0.81
N LEU A 109 -4.81 7.52 0.16
CA LEU A 109 -5.14 7.58 1.59
C LEU A 109 -5.69 8.95 2.01
N ARG A 110 -5.22 10.03 1.38
CA ARG A 110 -5.71 11.38 1.61
C ARG A 110 -7.08 11.63 0.98
N LEU A 111 -7.35 11.06 -0.20
CA LEU A 111 -8.61 11.21 -0.93
C LEU A 111 -9.71 10.26 -0.44
N ALA A 112 -9.32 9.09 0.06
CA ALA A 112 -10.23 8.01 0.40
C ALA A 112 -11.37 8.37 1.35
N PRO A 113 -11.18 9.17 2.43
CA PRO A 113 -12.27 9.52 3.33
C PRO A 113 -13.42 10.26 2.65
N GLN A 114 -13.13 11.07 1.63
CA GLN A 114 -14.12 11.89 0.92
C GLN A 114 -14.65 11.20 -0.34
N ASP A 115 -13.78 10.55 -1.11
CA ASP A 115 -14.10 10.03 -2.43
C ASP A 115 -14.57 8.55 -2.42
N LEU A 116 -14.13 7.73 -1.45
CA LEU A 116 -14.43 6.30 -1.41
C LEU A 116 -15.33 5.87 -0.25
N GLY A 117 -15.28 6.58 0.88
CA GLY A 117 -15.96 6.19 2.10
C GLY A 117 -15.26 5.08 2.90
N ALA A 118 -15.67 4.93 4.17
CA ALA A 118 -15.00 4.04 5.13
C ALA A 118 -15.12 2.54 4.77
N GLU A 119 -16.23 2.12 4.19
CA GLU A 119 -16.46 0.72 3.81
C GLU A 119 -15.45 0.27 2.75
N ARG A 120 -15.27 1.07 1.70
CA ARG A 120 -14.31 0.76 0.64
C ARG A 120 -12.86 0.74 1.13
N VAL A 121 -12.50 1.66 2.03
CA VAL A 121 -11.18 1.65 2.69
C VAL A 121 -10.99 0.38 3.51
N ASN A 122 -12.00 -0.03 4.28
CA ASN A 122 -11.98 -1.27 5.05
C ASN A 122 -11.79 -2.52 4.18
N GLU A 123 -12.45 -2.58 3.02
CA GLU A 123 -12.27 -3.67 2.05
C GLU A 123 -10.83 -3.74 1.52
N ILE A 124 -10.26 -2.60 1.15
CA ILE A 124 -8.89 -2.53 0.63
C ILE A 124 -7.87 -3.00 1.66
N LEU A 125 -8.02 -2.57 2.92
CA LEU A 125 -7.06 -2.84 3.99
C LEU A 125 -7.32 -4.18 4.70
N GLY A 126 -8.49 -4.77 4.53
CA GLY A 126 -8.91 -6.02 5.19
C GLY A 126 -7.87 -7.15 5.12
N PRO A 127 -7.39 -7.54 3.93
CA PRO A 127 -6.43 -8.64 3.80
C PRO A 127 -5.10 -8.38 4.53
N ALA A 128 -4.61 -7.13 4.53
CA ALA A 128 -3.40 -6.78 5.28
C ALA A 128 -3.64 -6.83 6.79
N ARG A 129 -4.82 -6.37 7.25
CA ARG A 129 -5.21 -6.42 8.66
C ARG A 129 -5.33 -7.87 9.15
N GLU A 130 -5.96 -8.74 8.38
CA GLU A 130 -6.07 -10.18 8.70
C GLU A 130 -4.70 -10.82 8.86
N MET A 131 -3.78 -10.55 7.94
CA MET A 131 -2.41 -11.07 8.03
C MET A 131 -1.67 -10.52 9.25
N ALA A 132 -1.76 -9.21 9.53
CA ALA A 132 -1.16 -8.60 10.73
C ALA A 132 -1.71 -9.25 12.01
N THR A 133 -3.03 -9.43 12.10
CA THR A 133 -3.70 -10.07 13.24
C THR A 133 -3.20 -11.49 13.45
N ALA A 134 -3.05 -12.28 12.39
CA ALA A 134 -2.53 -13.66 12.47
C ALA A 134 -1.06 -13.70 12.95
N ILE A 135 -0.22 -12.74 12.50
CA ILE A 135 1.16 -12.61 12.98
C ILE A 135 1.19 -12.23 14.46
N ILE A 136 0.35 -11.27 14.87
CA ILE A 136 0.24 -10.83 16.28
C ILE A 136 -0.20 -12.00 17.17
N GLU A 137 -1.25 -12.71 16.79
CA GLU A 137 -1.76 -13.85 17.54
C GLU A 137 -0.66 -14.91 17.74
N ARG A 138 0.11 -15.21 16.71
CA ARG A 138 1.23 -16.14 16.81
C ARG A 138 2.32 -15.61 17.72
N GLY A 139 2.68 -14.33 17.63
CA GLY A 139 3.69 -13.71 18.51
C GLY A 139 3.28 -13.67 19.98
N GLN A 140 2.00 -13.48 20.25
CA GLN A 140 1.45 -13.57 21.63
C GLN A 140 1.52 -15.01 22.16
N ARG A 141 1.19 -16.02 21.35
CA ARG A 141 1.35 -17.44 21.74
C ARG A 141 2.83 -17.82 21.97
N GLN A 142 3.75 -17.18 21.27
CA GLN A 142 5.20 -17.39 21.44
C GLN A 142 5.77 -16.59 22.62
N GLY A 143 5.00 -15.72 23.26
CA GLY A 143 5.46 -14.84 24.34
C GLY A 143 6.41 -13.73 23.90
N VAL A 144 6.50 -13.44 22.58
CA VAL A 144 7.37 -12.38 22.03
C VAL A 144 6.64 -11.07 21.78
N PHE A 145 5.30 -11.09 21.82
CA PHE A 145 4.45 -9.90 21.79
C PHE A 145 3.62 -9.83 23.04
N HIS A 146 3.25 -8.60 23.47
CA HIS A 146 2.45 -8.42 24.67
C HIS A 146 1.00 -8.90 24.47
N THR A 147 0.37 -9.31 25.57
CA THR A 147 -1.01 -9.83 25.58
C THR A 147 -2.01 -8.85 26.21
N SER A 148 -1.58 -7.62 26.51
CA SER A 148 -2.44 -6.58 27.12
C SER A 148 -3.61 -6.18 26.22
N VAL A 149 -3.44 -6.34 24.90
CA VAL A 149 -4.46 -6.05 23.89
C VAL A 149 -4.65 -7.31 23.02
N PRO A 150 -5.90 -7.75 22.79
CA PRO A 150 -6.16 -8.87 21.89
C PRO A 150 -5.64 -8.65 20.47
N PRO A 151 -5.41 -9.71 19.66
CA PRO A 151 -4.80 -9.60 18.33
C PRO A 151 -5.55 -8.66 17.37
N ASP A 152 -6.88 -8.73 17.28
CA ASP A 152 -7.66 -7.92 16.35
C ASP A 152 -7.61 -6.41 16.67
N PRO A 153 -7.91 -5.94 17.88
CA PRO A 153 -7.72 -4.52 18.23
C PRO A 153 -6.28 -4.03 18.07
N LEU A 154 -5.29 -4.89 18.36
CA LEU A 154 -3.88 -4.54 18.21
C LEU A 154 -3.49 -4.42 16.72
N GLY A 155 -4.03 -5.28 15.86
CA GLY A 155 -3.89 -5.19 14.41
C GLY A 155 -4.45 -3.89 13.83
N ARG A 156 -5.63 -3.45 14.31
CA ARG A 156 -6.22 -2.15 13.96
C ARG A 156 -5.38 -0.98 14.44
N ALA A 157 -4.83 -1.06 15.65
CA ALA A 157 -3.94 -0.03 16.18
C ALA A 157 -2.65 0.08 15.34
N LEU A 158 -2.09 -1.06 14.92
CA LEU A 158 -0.93 -1.12 14.04
C LEU A 158 -1.20 -0.53 12.65
N GLU A 159 -2.37 -0.82 12.08
CA GLU A 159 -2.86 -0.19 10.86
C GLU A 159 -2.93 1.33 11.02
N GLY A 160 -3.58 1.81 12.08
CA GLY A 160 -3.68 3.24 12.38
C GLY A 160 -2.32 3.92 12.55
N LEU A 161 -1.37 3.27 13.23
CA LEU A 161 0.01 3.75 13.34
C LEU A 161 0.67 3.90 11.96
N THR A 162 0.55 2.88 11.12
CA THR A 162 1.16 2.89 9.77
C THR A 162 0.57 3.98 8.89
N LEU A 163 -0.76 4.13 8.90
CA LEU A 163 -1.46 5.17 8.13
C LEU A 163 -1.07 6.58 8.61
N ALA A 164 -0.98 6.80 9.93
CA ALA A 164 -0.54 8.09 10.49
C ALA A 164 0.91 8.43 10.09
N LEU A 165 1.81 7.46 10.05
CA LEU A 165 3.18 7.67 9.59
C LEU A 165 3.25 7.98 8.08
N LEU A 166 2.41 7.34 7.26
CA LEU A 166 2.27 7.68 5.84
C LEU A 166 1.72 9.10 5.64
N GLU A 167 0.82 9.55 6.51
CA GLU A 167 0.32 10.92 6.49
C GLU A 167 1.42 11.93 6.84
N CYS A 168 2.29 11.64 7.80
CA CYS A 168 3.47 12.46 8.09
C CYS A 168 4.40 12.57 6.87
N VAL A 169 4.56 11.49 6.09
CA VAL A 169 5.32 11.54 4.82
C VAL A 169 4.61 12.43 3.79
N ASN A 170 3.27 12.33 3.67
CA ASN A 170 2.48 13.20 2.80
C ASN A 170 2.63 14.68 3.16
N ALA A 171 2.64 14.98 4.46
CA ALA A 171 2.81 16.35 4.97
C ALA A 171 4.25 16.87 4.83
N GLY A 172 5.20 16.05 4.39
CA GLY A 172 6.62 16.41 4.29
C GLY A 172 7.32 16.60 5.65
N THR A 173 6.69 16.23 6.75
CA THR A 173 7.23 16.35 8.11
C THR A 173 8.16 15.21 8.48
N TRP A 174 8.13 14.13 7.69
CA TRP A 174 8.92 12.93 7.93
C TRP A 174 9.21 12.19 6.62
N SER A 175 10.26 11.36 6.61
CA SER A 175 10.58 10.45 5.48
C SER A 175 11.08 9.13 6.03
N ASP A 176 10.70 8.01 5.40
CA ASP A 176 11.12 6.67 5.77
C ASP A 176 11.19 5.75 4.55
N ASP A 177 12.07 4.78 4.62
CA ASP A 177 12.16 3.68 3.65
C ASP A 177 11.42 2.41 4.14
N GLY A 178 10.67 2.53 5.24
CA GLY A 178 9.95 1.47 5.92
C GLY A 178 10.69 0.88 7.13
N THR A 179 11.99 1.18 7.29
CA THR A 179 12.78 0.57 8.37
C THR A 179 12.41 1.11 9.74
N ARG A 180 12.18 2.41 9.86
CA ARG A 180 11.77 3.03 11.13
C ARG A 180 10.32 2.67 11.46
N THR A 181 9.45 2.61 10.46
CA THR A 181 8.07 2.15 10.62
C THR A 181 8.04 0.70 11.08
N ALA A 182 8.83 -0.19 10.48
CA ALA A 182 8.90 -1.59 10.89
C ALA A 182 9.41 -1.73 12.34
N LYS A 183 10.39 -0.93 12.75
CA LYS A 183 10.84 -0.90 14.15
C LYS A 183 9.74 -0.39 15.08
N ALA A 184 9.06 0.70 14.74
CA ALA A 184 7.97 1.26 15.54
C ALA A 184 6.82 0.26 15.68
N ALA A 185 6.46 -0.43 14.61
CA ALA A 185 5.44 -1.47 14.59
C ALA A 185 5.77 -2.62 15.55
N LEU A 186 7.03 -3.12 15.51
CA LEU A 186 7.50 -4.17 16.41
C LEU A 186 7.46 -3.75 17.88
N ILE A 187 7.86 -2.52 18.17
CA ILE A 187 7.79 -1.98 19.55
C ILE A 187 6.33 -1.86 19.98
N ALA A 188 5.44 -1.40 19.10
CA ALA A 188 4.02 -1.25 19.40
C ALA A 188 3.33 -2.58 19.73
N VAL A 189 3.75 -3.69 19.13
CA VAL A 189 3.25 -5.03 19.49
C VAL A 189 4.01 -5.66 20.67
N GLY A 190 4.99 -4.97 21.25
CA GLY A 190 5.69 -5.37 22.49
C GLY A 190 6.99 -6.14 22.27
N ALA A 191 7.54 -6.17 21.07
CA ALA A 191 8.87 -6.76 20.86
C ALA A 191 9.96 -5.90 21.54
N ASP A 192 10.99 -6.56 22.04
CA ASP A 192 12.17 -5.88 22.57
C ASP A 192 12.79 -4.94 21.53
N GLY A 193 13.18 -3.74 21.93
CA GLY A 193 13.63 -2.69 21.03
C GLY A 193 14.95 -3.00 20.31
N ASP A 194 15.88 -3.72 20.96
CA ASP A 194 17.17 -4.12 20.37
C ASP A 194 16.96 -5.28 19.41
N LEU A 195 16.12 -6.24 19.78
CA LEU A 195 15.69 -7.34 18.89
C LEU A 195 15.00 -6.80 17.64
N ALA A 196 14.04 -5.87 17.80
CA ALA A 196 13.38 -5.21 16.69
C ALA A 196 14.37 -4.54 15.74
N ALA A 197 15.29 -3.73 16.28
CA ALA A 197 16.31 -3.06 15.48
C ALA A 197 17.23 -4.05 14.76
N ALA A 198 17.65 -5.13 15.40
CA ALA A 198 18.51 -6.16 14.81
C ALA A 198 17.79 -6.90 13.67
N ARG A 199 16.49 -7.25 13.83
CA ARG A 199 15.70 -7.93 12.81
C ARG A 199 15.48 -7.05 11.58
N VAL A 200 15.05 -5.80 11.78
CA VAL A 200 14.83 -4.84 10.70
C VAL A 200 16.13 -4.60 9.92
N ARG A 201 17.27 -4.33 10.61
CA ARG A 201 18.56 -4.14 9.93
C ARG A 201 18.97 -5.33 9.08
N ARG A 202 18.73 -6.55 9.55
CA ARG A 202 19.04 -7.77 8.80
C ARG A 202 18.23 -7.90 7.53
N LEU A 203 16.92 -7.57 7.59
CA LEU A 203 16.01 -7.67 6.46
C LEU A 203 16.17 -6.54 5.44
N ALA A 204 16.54 -5.34 5.91
CA ALA A 204 16.76 -4.17 5.05
C ALA A 204 18.09 -4.19 4.29
N ARG A 205 19.05 -5.06 4.68
CA ARG A 205 20.28 -5.26 3.91
C ARG A 205 19.97 -6.13 2.70
N PRO A 206 20.15 -5.63 1.45
CA PRO A 206 20.10 -6.52 0.30
C PRO A 206 21.18 -7.58 0.48
N ASP A 207 20.85 -8.85 0.20
CA ASP A 207 21.78 -9.97 0.22
C ASP A 207 23.01 -9.63 -0.66
N ARG A 208 24.11 -9.23 -0.04
CA ARG A 208 25.42 -9.08 -0.70
C ARG A 208 26.14 -10.44 -0.77
N LEU A 209 25.41 -11.52 -0.92
CA LEU A 209 25.96 -12.87 -1.04
C LEU A 209 25.33 -13.59 -2.23
N SER A 210 25.61 -13.08 -3.43
CA SER A 210 25.55 -13.84 -4.69
C SER A 210 26.41 -13.11 -5.70
N ALA A 211 27.71 -13.22 -5.54
CA ALA A 211 28.71 -12.97 -6.56
C ALA A 211 29.68 -14.14 -6.55
#